data_2937d7a3bcb143c800ba3cee637b65c0
#
_entry.id   2937d7a3bcb143c800ba3cee637b65c0
#
_cell.length_a   1.000
_cell.length_b   1.000
_cell.length_c   1.000
_cell.angle_alpha   90.00
_cell.angle_beta   90.00
_cell.angle_gamma   90.00
#
_symmetry.space_group_name_H-M   'P 1'
#
loop_
_entity.id
_entity.type
_entity.pdbx_description
1 polymer ?
#
loop_
_entity_poly.entity_id
_entity_poly.type
_entity_poly.pdbx_seq_one_letter_code
_entity_poly.pdbx_strand_id
1 'polypeptide(L)'
;MATIPKLGAILLFVFLLLGVSKATISCSDVTKDLMPCVSYLVSGSGKPPSACCDGAKALSSAATSGADKKAACQCIKSAASNVNYNAKLAQDLPSNCGITLPFSISAGIDCSKYEYLL
;
A
#
# COMPACT_ATOMS: atom_id res chain seq x y z
N MET A 1 8.71 37.18 -29.55
CA MET A 1 7.87 36.53 -28.58
C MET A 1 7.86 35.05 -28.84
N ALA A 2 8.38 34.35 -27.93
CA ALA A 2 8.40 32.94 -28.07
C ALA A 2 6.97 32.41 -27.97
N THR A 3 6.44 32.14 -29.09
CA THR A 3 5.24 31.36 -29.15
C THR A 3 5.56 30.02 -28.55
N ILE A 4 5.01 29.78 -27.41
CA ILE A 4 5.00 28.42 -26.86
C ILE A 4 4.44 27.55 -27.97
N PRO A 5 5.23 26.60 -28.46
CA PRO A 5 4.71 25.74 -29.49
C PRO A 5 3.46 25.08 -28.96
N LYS A 6 2.37 25.29 -29.61
CA LYS A 6 1.11 24.62 -29.27
C LYS A 6 1.29 23.11 -29.20
N LEU A 7 2.24 22.59 -29.95
CA LEU A 7 2.65 21.20 -29.90
C LEU A 7 3.25 20.79 -28.54
N GLY A 8 4.06 21.65 -27.94
CA GLY A 8 4.64 21.36 -26.63
C GLY A 8 3.59 21.29 -25.54
N ALA A 9 2.63 22.22 -25.57
CA ALA A 9 1.53 22.22 -24.62
C ALA A 9 0.62 21.01 -24.82
N ILE A 10 0.36 20.63 -26.06
CA ILE A 10 -0.45 19.46 -26.38
C ILE A 10 0.26 18.17 -25.92
N LEU A 11 1.55 18.06 -26.17
CA LEU A 11 2.34 16.91 -25.74
C LEU A 11 2.35 16.77 -24.22
N LEU A 12 2.49 17.88 -23.51
CA LEU A 12 2.45 17.90 -22.07
C LEU A 12 1.07 17.44 -21.55
N PHE A 13 0.02 17.95 -22.17
CA PHE A 13 -1.35 17.60 -21.82
C PHE A 13 -1.65 16.13 -22.09
N VAL A 14 -1.22 15.62 -23.23
CA VAL A 14 -1.36 14.20 -23.59
C VAL A 14 -0.56 13.33 -22.63
N PHE A 15 0.63 13.75 -22.24
CA PHE A 15 1.43 13.04 -21.25
C PHE A 15 0.71 12.97 -19.89
N LEU A 16 0.07 14.06 -19.49
CA LEU A 16 -0.73 14.10 -18.26
C LEU A 16 -1.96 13.19 -18.35
N LEU A 17 -2.57 13.08 -19.52
CA LEU A 17 -3.72 12.21 -19.73
C LEU A 17 -3.35 10.74 -19.84
N LEU A 18 -2.28 10.43 -20.55
CA LEU A 18 -1.78 9.07 -20.70
C LEU A 18 -0.98 8.61 -19.49
N GLY A 19 -0.58 9.57 -18.72
CA GLY A 19 0.44 9.38 -17.76
C GLY A 19 0.06 8.50 -16.71
N VAL A 20 -1.10 8.09 -16.65
CA VAL A 20 -0.65 7.75 -15.48
C VAL A 20 -1.54 7.20 -14.51
N SER A 21 -1.52 5.94 -14.46
CA SER A 21 -1.78 5.16 -13.27
C SER A 21 -0.65 5.37 -12.27
N LYS A 22 -0.50 6.58 -11.78
CA LYS A 22 0.32 6.78 -10.61
C LYS A 22 -0.47 6.31 -9.42
N ALA A 23 0.16 5.46 -8.60
CA ALA A 23 -0.40 5.14 -7.30
C ALA A 23 -0.59 6.44 -6.52
N THR A 24 -1.76 6.60 -5.91
CA THR A 24 -2.04 7.74 -5.03
C THR A 24 -1.52 7.48 -3.62
N ILE A 25 -1.17 6.25 -3.33
CA ILE A 25 -0.64 5.81 -2.04
C ILE A 25 0.89 5.85 -2.08
N SER A 26 1.50 6.40 -1.05
CA SER A 26 2.96 6.41 -0.89
C SER A 26 3.38 5.46 0.22
N CYS A 27 4.67 5.10 0.24
CA CYS A 27 5.20 4.31 1.36
C CYS A 27 5.13 5.05 2.68
N SER A 28 5.19 6.38 2.68
CA SER A 28 4.97 7.18 3.89
C SER A 28 3.58 6.95 4.45
N ASP A 29 2.57 6.94 3.59
CA ASP A 29 1.18 6.70 3.99
C ASP A 29 1.02 5.30 4.56
N VAL A 30 1.58 4.29 3.89
CA VAL A 30 1.52 2.90 4.35
C VAL A 30 2.20 2.75 5.70
N THR A 31 3.38 3.34 5.86
CA THR A 31 4.13 3.30 7.11
C THR A 31 3.36 3.96 8.24
N LYS A 32 2.79 5.14 7.98
CA LYS A 32 2.01 5.88 8.96
C LYS A 32 0.81 5.07 9.44
N ASP A 33 0.08 4.46 8.51
CA ASP A 33 -1.12 3.69 8.82
C ASP A 33 -0.79 2.42 9.59
N LEU A 34 0.32 1.75 9.29
CA LEU A 34 0.68 0.48 9.89
C LEU A 34 1.65 0.59 11.06
N MET A 35 2.17 1.78 11.36
CA MET A 35 3.09 1.98 12.48
C MET A 35 2.50 1.47 13.80
N PRO A 36 1.22 1.70 14.13
CA PRO A 36 0.65 1.15 15.36
C PRO A 36 0.63 -0.37 15.41
N CYS A 37 0.79 -1.05 14.28
CA CYS A 37 0.81 -2.50 14.21
C CYS A 37 2.18 -3.10 14.50
N VAL A 38 3.25 -2.32 14.39
CA VAL A 38 4.62 -2.85 14.39
C VAL A 38 4.95 -3.58 15.69
N SER A 39 4.72 -2.95 16.83
CA SER A 39 5.02 -3.58 18.11
C SER A 39 4.18 -4.84 18.35
N TYR A 40 2.94 -4.82 17.91
CA TYR A 40 2.06 -5.98 17.98
C TYR A 40 2.60 -7.14 17.13
N LEU A 41 3.01 -6.86 15.90
CA LEU A 41 3.52 -7.88 14.98
C LEU A 41 4.85 -8.45 15.43
N VAL A 42 5.67 -7.67 16.12
CA VAL A 42 6.99 -8.10 16.60
C VAL A 42 6.89 -8.89 17.89
N SER A 43 6.12 -8.43 18.85
CA SER A 43 6.13 -8.99 20.20
C SER A 43 4.75 -9.11 20.85
N GLY A 44 3.68 -8.87 20.12
CA GLY A 44 2.34 -8.92 20.65
C GLY A 44 1.77 -10.32 20.77
N SER A 45 0.58 -10.39 21.32
CA SER A 45 -0.22 -11.60 21.41
C SER A 45 -1.69 -11.23 21.46
N GLY A 46 -2.56 -12.19 21.15
CA GLY A 46 -4.00 -11.96 21.16
C GLY A 46 -4.46 -11.10 20.00
N LYS A 47 -5.31 -10.13 20.31
CA LYS A 47 -5.89 -9.25 19.29
C LYS A 47 -5.05 -8.00 19.11
N PRO A 48 -5.04 -7.45 17.87
CA PRO A 48 -4.30 -6.21 17.61
C PRO A 48 -4.92 -5.03 18.36
N PRO A 49 -4.11 -4.01 18.68
CA PRO A 49 -4.64 -2.75 19.23
C PRO A 49 -5.61 -2.09 18.28
N SER A 50 -6.57 -1.33 18.81
CA SER A 50 -7.55 -0.64 17.97
C SER A 50 -6.89 0.33 16.99
N ALA A 51 -5.83 1.01 17.39
CA ALA A 51 -5.09 1.93 16.51
C ALA A 51 -4.47 1.19 15.32
N CYS A 52 -4.00 -0.04 15.53
CA CYS A 52 -3.52 -0.90 14.45
C CYS A 52 -4.63 -1.21 13.45
N CYS A 53 -5.78 -1.65 13.94
CA CYS A 53 -6.91 -1.95 13.08
C CYS A 53 -7.43 -0.71 12.34
N ASP A 54 -7.44 0.45 12.99
CA ASP A 54 -7.85 1.70 12.34
C ASP A 54 -6.93 2.05 11.19
N GLY A 55 -5.62 1.92 11.39
CA GLY A 55 -4.63 2.15 10.33
C GLY A 55 -4.77 1.16 9.18
N ALA A 56 -4.97 -0.12 9.50
CA ALA A 56 -5.17 -1.16 8.49
C ALA A 56 -6.44 -0.91 7.66
N LYS A 57 -7.51 -0.48 8.32
CA LYS A 57 -8.76 -0.11 7.64
C LYS A 57 -8.57 1.10 6.73
N ALA A 58 -7.87 2.12 7.19
CA ALA A 58 -7.57 3.31 6.39
C ALA A 58 -6.79 2.93 5.14
N LEU A 59 -5.78 2.09 5.28
CA LEU A 59 -4.98 1.62 4.16
C LEU A 59 -5.82 0.80 3.17
N SER A 60 -6.63 -0.11 3.67
CA SER A 60 -7.52 -0.93 2.85
C SER A 60 -8.50 -0.07 2.05
N SER A 61 -9.03 0.98 2.67
CA SER A 61 -9.97 1.90 2.00
C SER A 61 -9.28 2.79 0.97
N ALA A 62 -8.01 3.12 1.18
CA ALA A 62 -7.26 3.98 0.27
C ALA A 62 -6.73 3.22 -0.94
N ALA A 63 -6.40 1.94 -0.79
CA ALA A 63 -5.80 1.13 -1.85
C ALA A 63 -6.89 0.52 -2.75
N THR A 64 -7.48 1.33 -3.61
CA THR A 64 -8.62 0.94 -4.44
C THR A 64 -8.26 0.53 -5.86
N SER A 65 -7.23 1.13 -6.45
CA SER A 65 -6.77 0.79 -7.80
C SER A 65 -5.72 -0.33 -7.77
N GLY A 66 -5.49 -0.97 -8.90
CA GLY A 66 -4.41 -1.95 -9.02
C GLY A 66 -3.05 -1.35 -8.72
N ALA A 67 -2.81 -0.12 -9.18
CA ALA A 67 -1.58 0.61 -8.90
C ALA A 67 -1.40 0.87 -7.40
N ASP A 68 -2.46 1.27 -6.71
CA ASP A 68 -2.43 1.49 -5.27
C ASP A 68 -2.17 0.19 -4.50
N LYS A 69 -2.83 -0.88 -4.88
CA LYS A 69 -2.63 -2.19 -4.26
C LYS A 69 -1.20 -2.67 -4.44
N LYS A 70 -0.65 -2.50 -5.64
CA LYS A 70 0.73 -2.86 -5.94
C LYS A 70 1.71 -2.03 -5.10
N ALA A 71 1.50 -0.72 -5.03
CA ALA A 71 2.34 0.18 -4.24
C ALA A 71 2.30 -0.18 -2.76
N ALA A 72 1.12 -0.39 -2.20
CA ALA A 72 0.96 -0.80 -0.80
C ALA A 72 1.63 -2.16 -0.55
N CYS A 73 1.44 -3.10 -1.45
CA CYS A 73 2.06 -4.42 -1.37
C CYS A 73 3.59 -4.33 -1.34
N GLN A 74 4.18 -3.55 -2.23
CA GLN A 74 5.63 -3.35 -2.30
C GLN A 74 6.18 -2.69 -1.04
N CYS A 75 5.46 -1.71 -0.50
CA CYS A 75 5.86 -1.04 0.74
C CYS A 75 5.82 -1.99 1.93
N ILE A 76 4.77 -2.81 2.02
CA ILE A 76 4.63 -3.81 3.09
C ILE A 76 5.72 -4.86 2.98
N LYS A 77 5.98 -5.34 1.77
CA LYS A 77 7.02 -6.33 1.52
C LYS A 77 8.40 -5.81 1.96
N SER A 78 8.71 -4.58 1.59
CA SER A 78 9.97 -3.94 1.96
C SER A 78 10.08 -3.78 3.48
N ALA A 79 9.04 -3.29 4.13
CA ALA A 79 9.00 -3.12 5.57
C ALA A 79 9.14 -4.47 6.30
N ALA A 80 8.42 -5.48 5.85
CA ALA A 80 8.46 -6.81 6.43
C ALA A 80 9.85 -7.45 6.33
N SER A 81 10.61 -7.13 5.29
CA SER A 81 11.98 -7.64 5.12
C SER A 81 12.95 -7.07 6.16
N ASN A 82 12.62 -5.94 6.75
CA ASN A 82 13.48 -5.26 7.72
C ASN A 82 13.03 -5.42 9.17
N VAL A 83 11.97 -6.16 9.40
CA VAL A 83 11.39 -6.35 10.73
C VAL A 83 11.25 -7.83 11.03
N ASN A 84 11.65 -8.24 12.23
CA ASN A 84 11.47 -9.60 12.68
C ASN A 84 10.06 -9.76 13.26
N TYR A 85 9.09 -9.99 12.39
CA TYR A 85 7.68 -10.09 12.76
C TYR A 85 7.22 -11.53 12.96
N ASN A 86 6.13 -11.70 13.70
CA ASN A 86 5.47 -12.99 13.88
C ASN A 86 4.56 -13.25 12.67
N ALA A 87 4.88 -14.26 11.88
CA ALA A 87 4.16 -14.56 10.65
C ALA A 87 2.69 -14.88 10.89
N LYS A 88 2.38 -15.56 11.98
CA LYS A 88 1.00 -15.90 12.31
C LYS A 88 0.18 -14.67 12.65
N LEU A 89 0.73 -13.76 13.45
CA LEU A 89 0.04 -12.51 13.78
C LEU A 89 -0.20 -11.68 12.53
N ALA A 90 0.76 -11.65 11.61
CA ALA A 90 0.62 -10.94 10.34
C ALA A 90 -0.48 -11.55 9.46
N GLN A 91 -0.53 -12.87 9.38
CA GLN A 91 -1.56 -13.58 8.61
C GLN A 91 -2.96 -13.36 9.18
N ASP A 92 -3.08 -13.33 10.50
CA ASP A 92 -4.37 -13.20 11.18
C ASP A 92 -4.83 -11.74 11.31
N LEU A 93 -3.94 -10.78 11.05
CA LEU A 93 -4.23 -9.36 11.25
C LEU A 93 -5.49 -8.88 10.50
N PRO A 94 -5.66 -9.16 9.20
CA PRO A 94 -6.87 -8.71 8.51
C PRO A 94 -8.15 -9.24 9.15
N SER A 95 -8.19 -10.53 9.45
CA SER A 95 -9.36 -11.15 10.09
C SER A 95 -9.64 -10.56 11.46
N ASN A 96 -8.59 -10.36 12.25
CA ASN A 96 -8.72 -9.81 13.59
C ASN A 96 -9.16 -8.34 13.58
N CYS A 97 -8.91 -7.63 12.48
CA CYS A 97 -9.36 -6.26 12.29
C CYS A 97 -10.68 -6.17 11.52
N GLY A 98 -11.25 -7.29 11.11
CA GLY A 98 -12.51 -7.31 10.36
C GLY A 98 -12.40 -6.71 8.96
N ILE A 99 -11.25 -6.82 8.33
CA ILE A 99 -11.01 -6.30 6.98
C ILE A 99 -10.55 -7.42 6.05
N THR A 100 -10.71 -7.18 4.76
CA THR A 100 -10.19 -8.06 3.73
C THR A 100 -9.07 -7.33 3.00
N LEU A 101 -7.86 -7.88 3.05
CA LEU A 101 -6.76 -7.40 2.24
C LEU A 101 -6.59 -8.31 1.03
N PRO A 102 -6.27 -7.75 -0.13
CA PRO A 102 -6.07 -8.56 -1.33
C PRO A 102 -4.75 -9.34 -1.31
N PHE A 103 -3.90 -9.10 -0.32
CA PHE A 103 -2.59 -9.73 -0.19
C PHE A 103 -2.31 -10.05 1.27
N SER A 104 -1.41 -11.02 1.50
CA SER A 104 -0.94 -11.35 2.85
C SER A 104 0.21 -10.43 3.24
N ILE A 105 0.30 -10.13 4.53
CA ILE A 105 1.42 -9.35 5.06
C ILE A 105 2.59 -10.31 5.27
N SER A 106 3.57 -10.27 4.38
CA SER A 106 4.78 -11.10 4.51
C SER A 106 5.90 -10.56 3.62
N ALA A 107 7.12 -10.93 3.94
CA ALA A 107 8.28 -10.59 3.12
C ALA A 107 8.30 -11.33 1.79
N GLY A 108 7.55 -12.42 1.69
CA GLY A 108 7.47 -13.25 0.49
C GLY A 108 6.32 -12.93 -0.46
N ILE A 109 5.62 -11.84 -0.26
CA ILE A 109 4.47 -11.49 -1.10
C ILE A 109 4.90 -11.29 -2.55
N ASP A 110 4.10 -11.81 -3.47
CA ASP A 110 4.23 -11.49 -4.88
C ASP A 110 3.32 -10.31 -5.21
N CYS A 111 3.91 -9.14 -5.39
CA CYS A 111 3.18 -7.92 -5.67
C CYS A 111 2.88 -7.71 -7.15
N SER A 112 3.50 -8.47 -8.04
CA SER A 112 3.37 -8.28 -9.48
C SER A 112 1.95 -8.53 -9.99
N LYS A 113 1.22 -9.43 -9.35
CA LYS A 113 -0.14 -9.78 -9.76
C LYS A 113 -1.14 -8.63 -9.62
N TYR A 114 -0.83 -7.62 -8.83
CA TYR A 114 -1.75 -6.49 -8.62
C TYR A 114 -1.69 -5.46 -9.75
N GLU A 115 -0.70 -5.54 -10.61
CA GLU A 115 -0.59 -4.69 -11.79
C GLU A 115 -1.71 -4.93 -12.80
N TYR A 116 -2.24 -6.15 -12.82
CA TYR A 116 -3.23 -6.58 -13.80
C TYR A 116 -4.67 -6.37 -13.36
N LEU A 117 -4.88 -5.78 -12.20
CA LEU A 117 -6.23 -5.52 -11.68
C LEU A 117 -6.79 -4.17 -12.13
N LEU A 118 -6.18 -3.56 -13.12
CA LEU A 118 -6.65 -2.29 -13.67
C LEU A 118 -7.81 -2.50 -14.63
#